data_423c1722703ec9c9e5006fca22a21c3f
#
_entry.id   423c1722703ec9c9e5006fca22a21c3f
#
_cell.length_a   1.000
_cell.length_b   1.000
_cell.length_c   1.000
_cell.angle_alpha   90.00
_cell.angle_beta   90.00
_cell.angle_gamma   90.00
#
_symmetry.space_group_name_H-M   'P 1'
#
loop_
_entity.id
_entity.type
_entity.pdbx_description
1 polymer ?
#
loop_
_entity_poly.entity_id
_entity_poly.type
_entity_poly.pdbx_seq_one_letter_code
_entity_poly.pdbx_strand_id
1 'polypeptide(L)'
;MPSATSHGDNSLNPDSAVEVDERARETLILGKPPRIPPLERSELGEEAAESALALRRAASAPASDEVTEFTATMLRHPALYQRHTELAFQLYGGALSPRDRELIILRTGWLCKAPYEWGEHVKIGKRVGLTHEEIERVTRGSMASGWDENDRALLSAVEQLRENAMISDETWAILKRRLDERQLIELPILVGQYQGLAYLQNALRLRLIAGNPGLSAR
;
A
#
# COMPACT_ATOMS: atom_id res chain seq x y z
N MET A 1 51.75 -28.50 16.49
CA MET A 1 51.00 -28.17 15.27
C MET A 1 49.53 -28.10 15.65
N PRO A 2 48.89 -26.92 15.86
CA PRO A 2 47.45 -26.85 16.06
C PRO A 2 46.75 -26.62 14.71
N SER A 3 45.71 -27.39 14.49
CA SER A 3 44.81 -27.36 13.33
C SER A 3 44.01 -26.06 13.25
N ALA A 4 43.98 -25.47 12.08
CA ALA A 4 43.18 -24.29 11.74
C ALA A 4 41.68 -24.68 11.69
N THR A 5 40.88 -24.08 12.55
CA THR A 5 39.44 -24.06 12.45
C THR A 5 39.03 -23.02 11.42
N SER A 6 38.46 -23.48 10.32
CA SER A 6 37.82 -22.60 9.31
C SER A 6 36.58 -21.97 9.94
N HIS A 7 36.60 -20.66 10.12
CA HIS A 7 35.38 -19.89 10.38
C HIS A 7 34.59 -19.81 9.05
N GLY A 8 33.47 -20.53 9.00
CA GLY A 8 32.51 -20.37 7.92
C GLY A 8 31.92 -18.95 8.01
N ASP A 9 32.16 -18.18 6.98
CA ASP A 9 31.54 -16.88 6.77
C ASP A 9 30.03 -17.10 6.53
N ASN A 10 29.24 -16.88 7.59
CA ASN A 10 27.78 -16.93 7.55
C ASN A 10 27.26 -15.52 7.25
N SER A 11 27.68 -14.96 6.11
CA SER A 11 27.08 -13.74 5.59
C SER A 11 25.66 -14.07 5.11
N LEU A 12 24.70 -13.84 5.99
CA LEU A 12 23.29 -13.89 5.62
C LEU A 12 23.06 -12.92 4.46
N ASN A 13 22.67 -13.45 3.31
CA ASN A 13 22.28 -12.65 2.17
C ASN A 13 21.06 -11.80 2.60
N PRO A 14 21.16 -10.46 2.62
CA PRO A 14 20.06 -9.59 3.05
C PRO A 14 18.77 -9.82 2.26
N ASP A 15 18.87 -10.21 0.99
CA ASP A 15 17.71 -10.48 0.14
C ASP A 15 16.94 -11.76 0.57
N SER A 16 17.65 -12.77 1.10
CA SER A 16 17.00 -13.98 1.61
C SER A 16 16.25 -13.76 2.92
N ALA A 17 16.74 -12.89 3.77
CA ALA A 17 16.09 -12.54 5.04
C ALA A 17 14.79 -11.76 4.80
N VAL A 18 14.72 -10.89 3.77
CA VAL A 18 13.52 -10.13 3.40
C VAL A 18 12.43 -11.07 2.87
N GLU A 19 12.78 -12.01 2.01
CA GLU A 19 11.82 -12.97 1.42
C GLU A 19 11.16 -13.87 2.49
N VAL A 20 11.94 -14.36 3.43
CA VAL A 20 11.41 -15.16 4.57
C VAL A 20 10.44 -14.36 5.42
N ASP A 21 10.71 -13.07 5.66
CA ASP A 21 9.82 -12.18 6.42
C ASP A 21 8.50 -11.91 5.69
N GLU A 22 8.51 -11.74 4.37
CA GLU A 22 7.31 -11.56 3.54
C GLU A 22 6.37 -12.77 3.64
N ARG A 23 6.89 -13.99 3.46
CA ARG A 23 6.10 -15.23 3.55
C ARG A 23 5.56 -15.48 4.95
N ALA A 24 6.37 -15.25 5.98
CA ALA A 24 5.94 -15.37 7.37
C ALA A 24 4.81 -14.36 7.66
N ARG A 25 4.94 -13.13 7.16
CA ARG A 25 3.93 -12.09 7.30
C ARG A 25 2.63 -12.45 6.60
N GLU A 26 2.67 -12.93 5.37
CA GLU A 26 1.49 -13.38 4.65
C GLU A 26 0.82 -14.56 5.34
N THR A 27 1.58 -15.53 5.81
CA THR A 27 1.05 -16.66 6.57
C THR A 27 0.32 -16.19 7.84
N LEU A 28 0.84 -15.19 8.53
CA LEU A 28 0.21 -14.62 9.72
C LEU A 28 -1.15 -13.99 9.40
N ILE A 29 -1.28 -13.32 8.26
CA ILE A 29 -2.49 -12.61 7.85
C ILE A 29 -3.46 -13.54 7.13
N LEU A 30 -2.98 -14.27 6.13
CA LEU A 30 -3.79 -15.05 5.19
C LEU A 30 -3.97 -16.51 5.59
N GLY A 31 -3.10 -17.04 6.49
CA GLY A 31 -3.12 -18.44 6.93
C GLY A 31 -4.29 -18.82 7.85
N LYS A 32 -5.11 -17.85 8.26
CA LYS A 32 -6.31 -18.06 9.09
C LYS A 32 -7.51 -17.37 8.42
N PRO A 33 -8.75 -17.81 8.70
CA PRO A 33 -9.94 -17.18 8.11
C PRO A 33 -10.07 -15.70 8.51
N PRO A 34 -10.80 -14.90 7.71
CA PRO A 34 -11.16 -13.54 8.08
C PRO A 34 -11.77 -13.48 9.48
N ARG A 35 -11.45 -12.44 10.24
CA ARG A 35 -11.99 -12.23 11.59
C ARG A 35 -13.45 -11.77 11.57
N ILE A 36 -13.82 -11.07 10.52
CA ILE A 36 -15.19 -10.66 10.23
C ILE A 36 -15.48 -11.21 8.83
N PRO A 37 -16.42 -12.15 8.68
CA PRO A 37 -16.78 -12.66 7.37
C PRO A 37 -17.41 -11.54 6.52
N PRO A 38 -17.14 -11.49 5.21
CA PRO A 38 -17.81 -10.56 4.32
C PRO A 38 -19.32 -10.82 4.31
N LEU A 39 -20.10 -9.83 3.94
CA LEU A 39 -21.54 -10.05 3.65
C LEU A 39 -21.68 -10.98 2.46
N GLU A 40 -22.62 -11.90 2.57
CA GLU A 40 -23.02 -12.74 1.45
C GLU A 40 -23.74 -11.90 0.39
N ARG A 41 -23.70 -12.35 -0.86
CA ARG A 41 -24.33 -11.61 -1.97
C ARG A 41 -25.81 -11.31 -1.74
N SER A 42 -26.52 -12.19 -1.07
CA SER A 42 -27.93 -12.04 -0.68
C SER A 42 -28.18 -10.97 0.40
N GLU A 43 -27.14 -10.62 1.16
CA GLU A 43 -27.19 -9.60 2.22
C GLU A 43 -26.78 -8.21 1.70
N LEU A 44 -26.19 -8.15 0.49
CA LEU A 44 -25.78 -6.91 -0.16
C LEU A 44 -27.00 -6.24 -0.80
N GLY A 45 -27.41 -5.08 -0.28
CA GLY A 45 -28.43 -4.26 -0.93
C GLY A 45 -27.96 -3.67 -2.27
N GLU A 46 -28.90 -3.31 -3.15
CA GLU A 46 -28.59 -2.74 -4.46
C GLU A 46 -27.74 -1.45 -4.37
N GLU A 47 -28.04 -0.56 -3.42
CA GLU A 47 -27.27 0.68 -3.18
C GLU A 47 -25.82 0.43 -2.81
N ALA A 48 -25.56 -0.62 -2.03
CA ALA A 48 -24.22 -1.02 -1.64
C ALA A 48 -23.42 -1.58 -2.81
N ALA A 49 -24.06 -2.36 -3.67
CA ALA A 49 -23.45 -2.89 -4.88
C ALA A 49 -23.12 -1.77 -5.88
N GLU A 50 -24.01 -0.80 -6.07
CA GLU A 50 -23.77 0.36 -6.93
C GLU A 50 -22.61 1.24 -6.44
N SER A 51 -22.54 1.50 -5.14
CA SER A 51 -21.43 2.26 -4.53
C SER A 51 -20.08 1.56 -4.74
N ALA A 52 -20.04 0.25 -4.60
CA ALA A 52 -18.82 -0.55 -4.84
C ALA A 52 -18.39 -0.50 -6.31
N LEU A 53 -19.33 -0.59 -7.24
CA LEU A 53 -19.08 -0.50 -8.68
C LEU A 53 -18.61 0.91 -9.09
N ALA A 54 -19.17 1.96 -8.49
CA ALA A 54 -18.74 3.34 -8.74
C ALA A 54 -17.26 3.55 -8.34
N LEU A 55 -16.83 3.02 -7.20
CA LEU A 55 -15.43 3.05 -6.75
C LEU A 55 -14.49 2.37 -7.74
N ARG A 56 -14.86 1.18 -8.20
CA ARG A 56 -14.05 0.44 -9.18
C ARG A 56 -13.92 1.19 -10.51
N ARG A 57 -15.01 1.82 -10.97
CA ARG A 57 -14.97 2.63 -12.19
C ARG A 57 -14.07 3.85 -12.05
N ALA A 58 -14.16 4.56 -10.93
CA ALA A 58 -13.28 5.70 -10.63
C ALA A 58 -11.80 5.30 -10.56
N ALA A 59 -11.51 4.12 -10.00
CA ALA A 59 -10.16 3.56 -9.94
C ALA A 59 -9.67 3.00 -11.28
N SER A 60 -10.43 3.15 -12.39
CA SER A 60 -10.10 2.52 -13.67
C SER A 60 -9.80 1.02 -13.56
N ALA A 61 -10.39 0.35 -12.57
CA ALA A 61 -10.26 -1.08 -12.39
C ALA A 61 -11.03 -1.82 -13.50
N PRO A 62 -10.62 -3.02 -13.89
CA PRO A 62 -11.35 -3.81 -14.86
C PRO A 62 -12.82 -3.95 -14.48
N ALA A 63 -13.71 -3.87 -15.44
CA ALA A 63 -15.13 -4.06 -15.22
C ALA A 63 -15.37 -5.43 -14.57
N SER A 64 -16.03 -5.44 -13.44
CA SER A 64 -16.42 -6.65 -12.71
C SER A 64 -17.67 -6.32 -11.93
N ASP A 65 -18.65 -7.21 -12.01
CA ASP A 65 -19.87 -7.14 -11.20
C ASP A 65 -19.66 -7.75 -9.80
N GLU A 66 -18.43 -8.19 -9.50
CA GLU A 66 -18.11 -8.77 -8.20
C GLU A 66 -17.73 -7.69 -7.19
N VAL A 67 -18.46 -7.68 -6.09
CA VAL A 67 -18.12 -6.92 -4.89
C VAL A 67 -16.92 -7.59 -4.23
N THR A 68 -15.84 -6.84 -4.02
CA THR A 68 -14.65 -7.39 -3.36
C THR A 68 -14.95 -7.76 -1.91
N GLU A 69 -14.20 -8.72 -1.36
CA GLU A 69 -14.33 -9.09 0.06
C GLU A 69 -14.10 -7.88 0.99
N PHE A 70 -13.18 -6.98 0.62
CA PHE A 70 -12.98 -5.71 1.31
C PHE A 70 -14.29 -4.91 1.39
N THR A 71 -14.94 -4.68 0.25
CA THR A 71 -16.19 -3.94 0.16
C THR A 71 -17.30 -4.63 0.95
N ALA A 72 -17.47 -5.94 0.76
CA ALA A 72 -18.50 -6.72 1.47
C ALA A 72 -18.29 -6.72 2.99
N THR A 73 -17.03 -6.68 3.45
CA THR A 73 -16.72 -6.56 4.88
C THR A 73 -17.00 -5.14 5.39
N MET A 74 -16.61 -4.10 4.65
CA MET A 74 -16.84 -2.71 5.02
C MET A 74 -18.33 -2.34 5.07
N LEU A 75 -19.14 -2.95 4.24
CA LEU A 75 -20.59 -2.75 4.22
C LEU A 75 -21.32 -3.29 5.47
N ARG A 76 -20.64 -4.01 6.35
CA ARG A 76 -21.16 -4.26 7.71
C ARG A 76 -21.25 -2.99 8.56
N HIS A 77 -20.58 -1.90 8.12
CA HIS A 77 -20.69 -0.56 8.69
C HIS A 77 -20.91 0.48 7.58
N PRO A 78 -22.13 0.56 7.01
CA PRO A 78 -22.41 1.34 5.79
C PRO A 78 -22.04 2.82 5.91
N ALA A 79 -22.37 3.44 7.05
CA ALA A 79 -22.07 4.87 7.26
C ALA A 79 -20.56 5.16 7.25
N LEU A 80 -19.73 4.28 7.82
CA LEU A 80 -18.27 4.40 7.78
C LEU A 80 -17.75 4.14 6.36
N TYR A 81 -18.28 3.12 5.68
CA TYR A 81 -17.91 2.81 4.30
C TYR A 81 -18.15 3.98 3.37
N GLN A 82 -19.29 4.64 3.49
CA GLN A 82 -19.61 5.83 2.69
C GLN A 82 -18.58 6.94 2.86
N ARG A 83 -18.26 7.32 4.11
CA ARG A 83 -17.27 8.39 4.40
C ARG A 83 -15.86 8.02 3.95
N HIS A 84 -15.49 6.78 4.17
CA HIS A 84 -14.23 6.25 3.69
C HIS A 84 -14.13 6.34 2.16
N THR A 85 -15.19 5.98 1.46
CA THR A 85 -15.28 6.02 0.00
C THR A 85 -15.20 7.46 -0.53
N GLU A 86 -15.92 8.40 0.08
CA GLU A 86 -15.87 9.83 -0.27
C GLU A 86 -14.42 10.36 -0.17
N LEU A 87 -13.71 10.06 0.92
CA LEU A 87 -12.30 10.45 1.08
C LEU A 87 -11.40 9.75 0.05
N ALA A 88 -11.60 8.46 -0.19
CA ALA A 88 -10.83 7.71 -1.17
C ALA A 88 -10.96 8.30 -2.58
N PHE A 89 -12.18 8.68 -2.99
CA PHE A 89 -12.40 9.36 -4.27
C PHE A 89 -11.70 10.72 -4.33
N GLN A 90 -11.79 11.50 -3.24
CA GLN A 90 -11.13 12.80 -3.17
C GLN A 90 -9.62 12.68 -3.35
N LEU A 91 -8.99 11.70 -2.71
CA LEU A 91 -7.55 11.45 -2.82
C LEU A 91 -7.15 10.84 -4.17
N TYR A 92 -8.02 10.01 -4.75
CA TYR A 92 -7.74 9.38 -6.04
C TYR A 92 -7.74 10.39 -7.19
N GLY A 93 -8.70 11.33 -7.18
CA GLY A 93 -8.79 12.45 -8.12
C GLY A 93 -8.13 13.74 -7.63
N GLY A 94 -7.24 13.66 -6.63
CA GLY A 94 -6.65 14.79 -5.93
C GLY A 94 -5.60 15.57 -6.71
N ALA A 95 -4.82 16.36 -6.00
CA ALA A 95 -3.82 17.27 -6.59
C ALA A 95 -2.49 16.57 -6.90
N LEU A 96 -2.15 15.48 -6.20
CA LEU A 96 -0.95 14.71 -6.47
C LEU A 96 -1.02 14.04 -7.85
N SER A 97 0.12 14.00 -8.56
CA SER A 97 0.18 13.25 -9.81
C SER A 97 -0.14 11.77 -9.56
N PRO A 98 -0.74 11.06 -10.53
CA PRO A 98 -1.02 9.63 -10.38
C PRO A 98 0.23 8.80 -10.01
N ARG A 99 1.39 9.14 -10.56
CA ARG A 99 2.66 8.46 -10.26
C ARG A 99 3.13 8.74 -8.82
N ASP A 100 3.13 10.01 -8.40
CA ASP A 100 3.53 10.39 -7.04
C ASP A 100 2.63 9.74 -5.99
N ARG A 101 1.32 9.74 -6.24
CA ARG A 101 0.33 9.09 -5.40
C ARG A 101 0.65 7.61 -5.23
N GLU A 102 0.92 6.88 -6.32
CA GLU A 102 1.23 5.45 -6.22
C GLU A 102 2.58 5.18 -5.54
N LEU A 103 3.60 6.03 -5.70
CA LEU A 103 4.85 5.92 -4.94
C LEU A 103 4.61 6.03 -3.43
N ILE A 104 3.79 7.00 -3.01
CA ILE A 104 3.42 7.21 -1.60
C ILE A 104 2.65 6.00 -1.07
N ILE A 105 1.65 5.54 -1.81
CA ILE A 105 0.80 4.41 -1.42
C ILE A 105 1.61 3.11 -1.32
N LEU A 106 2.42 2.82 -2.32
CA LEU A 106 3.28 1.64 -2.35
C LEU A 106 4.24 1.63 -1.17
N ARG A 107 4.92 2.76 -0.89
CA ARG A 107 5.82 2.82 0.28
C ARG A 107 5.06 2.62 1.58
N THR A 108 3.90 3.23 1.73
CA THR A 108 3.03 3.06 2.91
C THR A 108 2.62 1.60 3.09
N GLY A 109 2.13 0.96 2.03
CA GLY A 109 1.70 -0.44 2.03
C GLY A 109 2.83 -1.41 2.36
N TRP A 110 4.04 -1.15 1.81
CA TRP A 110 5.23 -1.95 2.10
C TRP A 110 5.65 -1.83 3.57
N LEU A 111 5.75 -0.63 4.10
CA LEU A 111 6.10 -0.38 5.50
C LEU A 111 5.08 -1.02 6.47
N CYS A 112 3.80 -1.08 6.08
CA CYS A 112 2.77 -1.77 6.84
C CYS A 112 2.77 -3.29 6.63
N LYS A 113 3.61 -3.81 5.73
CA LYS A 113 3.62 -5.22 5.32
C LYS A 113 2.19 -5.70 5.05
N ALA A 114 1.49 -4.99 4.16
CA ALA A 114 0.08 -5.19 3.86
C ALA A 114 -0.08 -5.88 2.48
N PRO A 115 -0.23 -7.21 2.44
CA PRO A 115 -0.23 -7.94 1.17
C PRO A 115 -1.37 -7.55 0.25
N TYR A 116 -2.56 -7.27 0.78
CA TYR A 116 -3.70 -6.84 -0.02
C TYR A 116 -3.41 -5.50 -0.73
N GLU A 117 -3.01 -4.49 0.06
CA GLU A 117 -2.75 -3.13 -0.42
C GLU A 117 -1.60 -3.09 -1.41
N TRP A 118 -0.49 -3.72 -1.05
CA TRP A 118 0.70 -3.79 -1.89
C TRP A 118 0.40 -4.39 -3.26
N GLY A 119 -0.17 -5.60 -3.31
CA GLY A 119 -0.41 -6.29 -4.58
C GLY A 119 -1.40 -5.57 -5.51
N GLU A 120 -2.43 -4.89 -4.96
CA GLU A 120 -3.35 -4.10 -5.78
C GLU A 120 -2.67 -2.82 -6.31
N HIS A 121 -1.91 -2.11 -5.46
CA HIS A 121 -1.26 -0.87 -5.87
C HIS A 121 -0.03 -1.10 -6.77
N VAL A 122 0.62 -2.26 -6.76
CA VAL A 122 1.61 -2.64 -7.79
C VAL A 122 0.96 -2.66 -9.17
N LYS A 123 -0.24 -3.20 -9.31
CA LYS A 123 -0.97 -3.20 -10.59
C LYS A 123 -1.33 -1.78 -11.05
N ILE A 124 -1.75 -0.92 -10.11
CA ILE A 124 -2.10 0.48 -10.40
C ILE A 124 -0.84 1.27 -10.73
N GLY A 125 0.22 1.11 -9.96
CA GLY A 125 1.51 1.77 -10.17
C GLY A 125 2.08 1.51 -11.57
N LYS A 126 2.02 0.26 -12.03
CA LYS A 126 2.41 -0.09 -13.41
C LYS A 126 1.56 0.62 -14.46
N ARG A 127 0.27 0.75 -14.25
CA ARG A 127 -0.64 1.48 -15.17
C ARG A 127 -0.33 2.97 -15.27
N VAL A 128 0.17 3.57 -14.20
CA VAL A 128 0.57 4.99 -14.18
C VAL A 128 2.06 5.22 -14.49
N GLY A 129 2.76 4.17 -14.95
CA GLY A 129 4.10 4.27 -15.50
C GLY A 129 5.24 3.92 -14.55
N LEU A 130 4.98 3.38 -13.36
CA LEU A 130 6.06 2.84 -12.52
C LEU A 130 6.63 1.57 -13.14
N THR A 131 7.95 1.51 -13.25
CA THR A 131 8.66 0.33 -13.76
C THR A 131 8.78 -0.75 -12.68
N HIS A 132 9.09 -1.97 -13.11
CA HIS A 132 9.38 -3.07 -12.19
C HIS A 132 10.54 -2.72 -11.24
N GLU A 133 11.60 -2.10 -11.78
CA GLU A 133 12.78 -1.69 -11.02
C GLU A 133 12.45 -0.60 -9.99
N GLU A 134 11.57 0.33 -10.31
CA GLU A 134 11.10 1.35 -9.36
C GLU A 134 10.26 0.71 -8.24
N ILE A 135 9.34 -0.20 -8.57
CA ILE A 135 8.54 -0.93 -7.58
C ILE A 135 9.44 -1.75 -6.66
N GLU A 136 10.42 -2.47 -7.20
CA GLU A 136 11.42 -3.18 -6.41
C GLU A 136 12.22 -2.21 -5.51
N ARG A 137 12.56 -1.04 -6.03
CA ARG A 137 13.29 -0.01 -5.29
C ARG A 137 12.46 0.60 -4.15
N VAL A 138 11.12 0.69 -4.31
CA VAL A 138 10.20 1.11 -3.23
C VAL A 138 10.34 0.20 -2.00
N THR A 139 10.58 -1.08 -2.19
CA THR A 139 10.76 -2.00 -1.04
C THR A 139 11.98 -1.66 -0.19
N ARG A 140 13.04 -1.13 -0.83
CA ARG A 140 14.29 -0.71 -0.17
C ARG A 140 14.22 0.69 0.42
N GLY A 141 13.26 1.50 -0.03
CA GLY A 141 12.98 2.82 0.51
C GLY A 141 13.73 3.99 -0.12
N SER A 142 13.65 5.13 0.55
CA SER A 142 14.19 6.39 0.08
C SER A 142 15.71 6.39 -0.12
N MET A 143 16.44 5.58 0.64
CA MET A 143 17.90 5.48 0.58
C MET A 143 18.42 4.61 -0.56
N ALA A 144 17.54 3.89 -1.28
CA ALA A 144 17.92 3.10 -2.42
C ALA A 144 18.54 3.99 -3.54
N SER A 145 19.59 3.49 -4.21
CA SER A 145 20.19 4.18 -5.34
C SER A 145 19.24 4.25 -6.53
N GLY A 146 19.34 5.31 -7.34
CA GLY A 146 18.57 5.48 -8.57
C GLY A 146 17.27 6.26 -8.44
N TRP A 147 16.91 6.74 -7.25
CA TRP A 147 15.86 7.76 -7.09
C TRP A 147 16.41 9.15 -7.45
N ASP A 148 15.63 9.95 -8.14
CA ASP A 148 15.90 11.38 -8.20
C ASP A 148 15.60 12.06 -6.84
N GLU A 149 15.91 13.35 -6.74
CA GLU A 149 15.75 14.10 -5.49
C GLU A 149 14.28 14.15 -5.03
N ASN A 150 13.34 14.28 -5.99
CA ASN A 150 11.91 14.41 -5.68
C ASN A 150 11.30 13.10 -5.22
N ASP A 151 11.55 12.00 -5.94
CA ASP A 151 11.06 10.67 -5.57
C ASP A 151 11.62 10.26 -4.20
N ARG A 152 12.92 10.53 -3.98
CA ARG A 152 13.56 10.31 -2.68
C ARG A 152 12.85 11.09 -1.57
N ALA A 153 12.53 12.37 -1.79
CA ALA A 153 11.86 13.20 -0.80
C ALA A 153 10.44 12.72 -0.51
N LEU A 154 9.68 12.26 -1.52
CA LEU A 154 8.36 11.65 -1.32
C LEU A 154 8.44 10.40 -0.44
N LEU A 155 9.36 9.49 -0.75
CA LEU A 155 9.55 8.26 0.02
C LEU A 155 10.04 8.55 1.44
N SER A 156 10.98 9.50 1.60
CA SER A 156 11.46 9.96 2.91
C SER A 156 10.33 10.54 3.76
N ALA A 157 9.43 11.31 3.14
CA ALA A 157 8.27 11.86 3.85
C ALA A 157 7.36 10.75 4.39
N VAL A 158 7.09 9.70 3.60
CA VAL A 158 6.31 8.54 4.06
C VAL A 158 6.99 7.85 5.24
N GLU A 159 8.30 7.63 5.14
CA GLU A 159 9.09 6.98 6.18
C GLU A 159 9.09 7.78 7.47
N GLN A 160 9.31 9.09 7.38
CA GLN A 160 9.32 10.01 8.52
C GLN A 160 7.95 10.17 9.17
N LEU A 161 6.88 10.25 8.37
CA LEU A 161 5.50 10.25 8.90
C LEU A 161 5.19 8.94 9.62
N ARG A 162 5.68 7.82 9.14
CA ARG A 162 5.50 6.52 9.78
C ARG A 162 6.26 6.41 11.09
N GLU A 163 7.49 6.90 11.14
CA GLU A 163 8.39 6.77 12.29
C GLU A 163 8.15 7.83 13.36
N ASN A 164 7.98 9.10 12.93
CA ASN A 164 8.00 10.25 13.81
C ASN A 164 6.69 11.07 13.80
N ALA A 165 5.71 10.68 13.00
CA ALA A 165 4.47 11.44 12.75
C ALA A 165 4.73 12.88 12.27
N MET A 166 5.89 13.16 11.67
CA MET A 166 6.31 14.48 11.20
C MET A 166 7.26 14.33 10.00
N ILE A 167 7.29 15.33 9.12
CA ILE A 167 8.26 15.46 8.03
C ILE A 167 9.33 16.44 8.48
N SER A 168 10.62 16.11 8.27
CA SER A 168 11.73 17.00 8.63
C SER A 168 11.76 18.26 7.75
N ASP A 169 12.34 19.34 8.27
CA ASP A 169 12.46 20.61 7.53
C ASP A 169 13.26 20.46 6.23
N GLU A 170 14.27 19.59 6.21
CA GLU A 170 15.08 19.30 5.02
C GLU A 170 14.24 18.62 3.95
N THR A 171 13.49 17.57 4.30
CA THR A 171 12.60 16.88 3.37
C THR A 171 11.49 17.81 2.88
N TRP A 172 10.89 18.59 3.81
CA TRP A 172 9.87 19.57 3.48
C TRP A 172 10.36 20.64 2.49
N ALA A 173 11.58 21.14 2.68
CA ALA A 173 12.18 22.14 1.77
C ALA A 173 12.35 21.60 0.34
N ILE A 174 12.66 20.31 0.18
CA ILE A 174 12.75 19.67 -1.15
C ILE A 174 11.34 19.54 -1.75
N LEU A 175 10.39 19.00 -1.00
CA LEU A 175 9.01 18.83 -1.48
C LEU A 175 8.39 20.16 -1.92
N LYS A 176 8.56 21.22 -1.14
CA LYS A 176 8.02 22.57 -1.40
C LYS A 176 8.54 23.20 -2.72
N ARG A 177 9.69 22.76 -3.24
CA ARG A 177 10.18 23.27 -4.54
C ARG A 177 9.34 22.78 -5.72
N ARG A 178 8.66 21.64 -5.59
CA ARG A 178 7.92 20.98 -6.66
C ARG A 178 6.41 20.91 -6.39
N LEU A 179 6.01 20.68 -5.16
CA LEU A 179 4.61 20.52 -4.77
C LEU A 179 4.00 21.84 -4.34
N ASP A 180 2.79 22.12 -4.79
CA ASP A 180 1.99 23.22 -4.30
C ASP A 180 1.38 22.92 -2.91
N GLU A 181 0.73 23.91 -2.30
CA GLU A 181 0.14 23.77 -0.96
C GLU A 181 -0.94 22.69 -0.88
N ARG A 182 -1.71 22.48 -1.97
CA ARG A 182 -2.76 21.45 -2.01
C ARG A 182 -2.14 20.06 -1.98
N GLN A 183 -1.08 19.84 -2.76
CA GLN A 183 -0.34 18.59 -2.81
C GLN A 183 0.36 18.30 -1.48
N LEU A 184 0.94 19.34 -0.86
CA LEU A 184 1.60 19.24 0.45
C LEU A 184 0.62 18.91 1.58
N ILE A 185 -0.62 19.39 1.51
CA ILE A 185 -1.70 19.01 2.45
C ILE A 185 -2.17 17.58 2.19
N GLU A 186 -2.31 17.22 0.92
CA GLU A 186 -2.83 15.91 0.52
C GLU A 186 -1.88 14.76 0.88
N LEU A 187 -0.55 14.97 0.81
CA LEU A 187 0.46 13.95 1.07
C LEU A 187 0.30 13.27 2.45
N PRO A 188 0.31 13.99 3.58
CA PRO A 188 0.16 13.33 4.89
C PRO A 188 -1.22 12.71 5.09
N ILE A 189 -2.28 13.26 4.52
CA ILE A 189 -3.62 12.67 4.55
C ILE A 189 -3.64 11.35 3.78
N LEU A 190 -3.01 11.31 2.60
CA LEU A 190 -2.89 10.10 1.80
C LEU A 190 -2.13 8.99 2.56
N VAL A 191 -0.99 9.31 3.17
CA VAL A 191 -0.22 8.36 4.00
C VAL A 191 -1.09 7.82 5.14
N GLY A 192 -1.77 8.69 5.89
CA GLY A 192 -2.64 8.29 6.99
C GLY A 192 -3.81 7.40 6.54
N GLN A 193 -4.44 7.74 5.42
CA GLN A 193 -5.54 6.96 4.84
C GLN A 193 -5.10 5.54 4.49
N TYR A 194 -3.98 5.39 3.78
CA TYR A 194 -3.49 4.09 3.35
C TYR A 194 -2.84 3.27 4.48
N GLN A 195 -2.27 3.94 5.48
CA GLN A 195 -1.85 3.27 6.71
C GLN A 195 -3.06 2.71 7.49
N GLY A 196 -4.15 3.48 7.61
CA GLY A 196 -5.39 3.04 8.23
C GLY A 196 -6.02 1.85 7.49
N LEU A 197 -6.02 1.89 6.15
CA LEU A 197 -6.46 0.78 5.31
C LEU A 197 -5.63 -0.48 5.52
N ALA A 198 -4.30 -0.35 5.52
CA ALA A 198 -3.40 -1.46 5.78
C ALA A 198 -3.66 -2.10 7.16
N TYR A 199 -3.92 -1.28 8.17
CA TYR A 199 -4.28 -1.78 9.51
C TYR A 199 -5.60 -2.56 9.48
N LEU A 200 -6.63 -2.02 8.82
CA LEU A 200 -7.92 -2.69 8.68
C LEU A 200 -7.76 -4.04 7.98
N GLN A 201 -7.15 -4.05 6.81
CA GLN A 201 -6.98 -5.24 5.98
C GLN A 201 -6.19 -6.33 6.71
N ASN A 202 -5.06 -5.97 7.31
CA ASN A 202 -4.23 -6.90 8.07
C ASN A 202 -4.94 -7.40 9.35
N ALA A 203 -5.59 -6.48 10.10
CA ALA A 203 -6.28 -6.84 11.33
C ALA A 203 -7.48 -7.75 11.09
N LEU A 204 -8.24 -7.52 10.02
CA LEU A 204 -9.39 -8.33 9.66
C LEU A 204 -9.02 -9.60 8.86
N ARG A 205 -7.76 -9.73 8.44
CA ARG A 205 -7.26 -10.84 7.60
C ARG A 205 -8.03 -10.97 6.29
N LEU A 206 -8.21 -9.84 5.61
CA LEU A 206 -8.90 -9.83 4.33
C LEU A 206 -8.17 -10.68 3.30
N ARG A 207 -8.93 -11.44 2.51
CA ARG A 207 -8.40 -12.28 1.45
C ARG A 207 -7.94 -11.42 0.28
N LEU A 208 -6.92 -11.90 -0.41
CA LEU A 208 -6.45 -11.28 -1.64
C LEU A 208 -7.50 -11.45 -2.74
N ILE A 209 -7.67 -10.41 -3.55
CA ILE A 209 -8.47 -10.50 -4.78
C ILE A 209 -7.78 -11.48 -5.74
N ALA A 210 -8.55 -12.18 -6.55
CA ALA A 210 -8.01 -13.08 -7.57
C ALA A 210 -6.95 -12.37 -8.44
N GLY A 211 -5.79 -13.01 -8.59
CA GLY A 211 -4.65 -12.44 -9.32
C GLY A 211 -3.87 -11.35 -8.57
N ASN A 212 -4.11 -11.15 -7.28
CA ASN A 212 -3.24 -10.34 -6.42
C ASN A 212 -2.17 -11.26 -5.79
N PRO A 213 -0.87 -11.08 -6.12
CA PRO A 213 0.19 -11.95 -5.62
C PRO A 213 0.70 -11.58 -4.21
N GLY A 214 0.05 -10.63 -3.53
CA GLY A 214 0.46 -10.18 -2.20
C GLY A 214 1.79 -9.45 -2.22
N LEU A 215 2.60 -9.64 -1.17
CA LEU A 215 3.90 -8.96 -1.00
C LEU A 215 4.94 -9.35 -2.06
N SER A 216 4.78 -10.47 -2.75
CA SER A 216 5.66 -10.87 -3.85
C SER A 216 5.40 -10.11 -5.16
N ALA A 217 4.37 -9.25 -5.24
CA ALA A 217 4.11 -8.41 -6.40
C ALA A 217 5.28 -7.46 -6.70
N ARG A 218 5.66 -7.39 -7.97
CA ARG A 218 6.66 -6.42 -8.47
C ARG A 218 6.20 -5.87 -9.80
#